data_42fb9123f4b5daee6779043b874e8cbb
#
_entry.id   42fb9123f4b5daee6779043b874e8cbb
#
_cell.length_a   1.000
_cell.length_b   1.000
_cell.length_c   1.000
_cell.angle_alpha   90.00
_cell.angle_beta   90.00
_cell.angle_gamma   90.00
#
_symmetry.space_group_name_H-M   'P 1'
#
loop_
_entity.id
_entity.type
_entity.pdbx_description
1 polymer ?
#
loop_
_entity_poly.entity_id
_entity_poly.type
_entity_poly.pdbx_seq_one_letter_code
_entity_poly.pdbx_strand_id
1 'polypeptide(L)'
;MMGMQTTQSALRRLRGAVALLALALAFAISPAAAQQWTPQQRAACEPDAMRLCNQYVPDVQRTSACMSHYRRYLSPACRAVLYGSQRKKLRRRHG
;
A
#
# COMPACT_ATOMS: atom_id res chain seq x y z
N MET A 1 -54.19 4.74 0.75
CA MET A 1 -53.22 4.57 -0.34
C MET A 1 -52.08 5.57 -0.33
N MET A 2 -52.20 6.72 0.29
CA MET A 2 -51.09 7.70 0.41
C MET A 2 -50.02 7.31 1.43
N GLY A 3 -50.28 6.42 2.39
CA GLY A 3 -49.32 6.01 3.41
C GLY A 3 -48.21 5.04 2.94
N MET A 4 -48.41 4.32 1.85
CA MET A 4 -47.46 3.37 1.32
C MET A 4 -46.33 4.03 0.51
N GLN A 5 -46.59 5.17 -0.13
CA GLN A 5 -45.59 5.88 -0.92
C GLN A 5 -44.55 6.60 -0.06
N THR A 6 -44.98 7.11 1.10
CA THR A 6 -44.09 7.78 2.05
C THR A 6 -43.10 6.82 2.69
N THR A 7 -43.50 5.59 2.98
CA THR A 7 -42.61 4.56 3.55
C THR A 7 -41.56 4.07 2.56
N GLN A 8 -41.93 3.93 1.29
CA GLN A 8 -40.96 3.55 0.23
C GLN A 8 -39.93 4.63 -0.04
N SER A 9 -40.32 5.91 0.02
CA SER A 9 -39.40 7.03 -0.15
C SER A 9 -38.38 7.11 1.00
N ALA A 10 -38.82 6.86 2.24
CA ALA A 10 -37.98 6.80 3.42
C ALA A 10 -36.98 5.63 3.33
N LEU A 11 -37.44 4.46 2.89
CA LEU A 11 -36.57 3.28 2.68
C LEU A 11 -35.55 3.48 1.56
N ARG A 12 -35.94 4.17 0.50
CA ARG A 12 -34.98 4.52 -0.59
C ARG A 12 -33.91 5.49 -0.10
N ARG A 13 -34.28 6.45 0.72
CA ARG A 13 -33.31 7.41 1.31
C ARG A 13 -32.36 6.70 2.28
N LEU A 14 -32.85 5.76 3.07
CA LEU A 14 -32.04 4.94 3.97
C LEU A 14 -31.08 4.03 3.21
N ARG A 15 -31.53 3.43 2.11
CA ARG A 15 -30.66 2.60 1.26
C ARG A 15 -29.55 3.43 0.61
N GLY A 16 -29.85 4.65 0.18
CA GLY A 16 -28.84 5.57 -0.37
C GLY A 16 -27.84 6.01 0.67
N ALA A 17 -28.27 6.31 1.89
CA ALA A 17 -27.40 6.71 2.98
C ALA A 17 -26.46 5.56 3.41
N VAL A 18 -26.98 4.33 3.48
CA VAL A 18 -26.17 3.14 3.81
C VAL A 18 -25.15 2.84 2.72
N ALA A 19 -25.52 3.00 1.45
CA ALA A 19 -24.60 2.81 0.33
C ALA A 19 -23.47 3.85 0.34
N LEU A 20 -23.78 5.10 0.65
CA LEU A 20 -22.78 6.17 0.78
C LEU A 20 -21.83 5.93 1.96
N LEU A 21 -22.33 5.44 3.09
CA LEU A 21 -21.52 5.08 4.25
C LEU A 21 -20.60 3.90 3.95
N ALA A 22 -21.07 2.89 3.20
CA ALA A 22 -20.26 1.75 2.79
C ALA A 22 -19.12 2.17 1.85
N LEU A 23 -19.36 3.11 0.93
CA LEU A 23 -18.33 3.68 0.06
C LEU A 23 -17.29 4.48 0.85
N ALA A 24 -17.71 5.26 1.84
CA ALA A 24 -16.79 6.01 2.70
C ALA A 24 -15.88 5.07 3.52
N LEU A 25 -16.42 3.95 4.00
CA LEU A 25 -15.65 2.92 4.70
C LEU A 25 -14.63 2.21 3.79
N ALA A 26 -14.95 2.02 2.51
CA ALA A 26 -14.02 1.44 1.55
C ALA A 26 -12.82 2.35 1.27
N PHE A 27 -12.99 3.67 1.31
CA PHE A 27 -11.90 4.64 1.20
C PHE A 27 -11.11 4.84 2.50
N ALA A 28 -11.61 4.33 3.62
CA ALA A 28 -10.93 4.39 4.92
C ALA A 28 -9.83 3.33 5.07
N ILE A 29 -9.61 2.46 4.07
CA ILE A 29 -8.41 1.63 3.99
C ILE A 29 -7.24 2.57 3.78
N SER A 30 -6.57 2.83 4.87
CA SER A 30 -5.60 3.90 5.04
C SER A 30 -4.42 3.72 4.08
N PRO A 31 -3.97 4.79 3.38
CA PRO A 31 -2.73 4.75 2.60
C PRO A 31 -1.51 4.34 3.41
N ALA A 32 -1.55 4.47 4.74
CA ALA A 32 -0.48 4.04 5.63
C ALA A 32 -0.24 2.51 5.58
N ALA A 33 -1.29 1.70 5.36
CA ALA A 33 -1.15 0.25 5.20
C ALA A 33 -0.42 -0.12 3.89
N ALA A 34 -0.60 0.67 2.82
CA ALA A 34 0.07 0.48 1.54
C ALA A 34 1.55 0.92 1.56
N GLN A 35 1.95 1.76 2.53
CA GLN A 35 3.32 2.26 2.68
C GLN A 35 4.20 1.39 3.58
N GLN A 36 3.63 0.39 4.23
CA GLN A 36 4.40 -0.54 5.06
C GLN A 36 5.04 -1.63 4.21
N TRP A 37 6.25 -2.00 4.57
CA TRP A 37 6.92 -3.13 3.94
C TRP A 37 6.15 -4.43 4.21
N THR A 38 6.09 -5.30 3.22
CA THR A 38 5.59 -6.66 3.41
C THR A 38 6.52 -7.42 4.37
N PRO A 39 6.03 -8.47 5.04
CA PRO A 39 6.91 -9.31 5.87
C PRO A 39 8.12 -9.85 5.11
N GLN A 40 7.96 -10.17 3.84
CA GLN A 40 9.04 -10.65 2.96
C GLN A 40 10.08 -9.56 2.69
N GLN A 41 9.63 -8.35 2.38
CA GLN A 41 10.52 -7.20 2.19
C GLN A 41 11.27 -6.86 3.47
N ARG A 42 10.58 -6.90 4.61
CA ARG A 42 11.19 -6.65 5.91
C ARG A 42 12.28 -7.66 6.22
N ALA A 43 11.98 -8.95 6.06
CA ALA A 43 12.94 -10.01 6.33
C ALA A 43 14.21 -9.88 5.48
N ALA A 44 14.04 -9.53 4.19
CA ALA A 44 15.15 -9.38 3.26
C ALA A 44 15.94 -8.07 3.44
N CYS A 45 15.27 -6.98 3.82
CA CYS A 45 15.83 -5.62 3.76
C CYS A 45 16.13 -4.99 5.12
N GLU A 46 15.59 -5.52 6.21
CA GLU A 46 15.81 -4.93 7.55
C GLU A 46 17.29 -4.87 7.93
N PRO A 47 18.13 -5.91 7.70
CA PRO A 47 19.55 -5.81 7.98
C PRO A 47 20.23 -4.69 7.17
N ASP A 48 19.87 -4.51 5.92
CA ASP A 48 20.42 -3.45 5.06
C ASP A 48 19.96 -2.07 5.50
N ALA A 49 18.67 -1.93 5.88
CA ALA A 49 18.12 -0.69 6.41
C ALA A 49 18.85 -0.26 7.69
N MET A 50 19.09 -1.19 8.58
CA MET A 50 19.81 -0.91 9.83
C MET A 50 21.29 -0.57 9.59
N ARG A 51 21.91 -1.19 8.59
CA ARG A 51 23.32 -0.96 8.25
C ARG A 51 23.53 0.37 7.50
N LEU A 52 22.67 0.68 6.54
CA LEU A 52 22.86 1.80 5.62
C LEU A 52 22.01 3.04 5.96
N CYS A 53 20.85 2.84 6.56
CA CYS A 53 19.81 3.87 6.67
C CYS A 53 19.16 3.92 8.06
N ASN A 54 19.87 3.52 9.12
CA ASN A 54 19.31 3.39 10.46
C ASN A 54 18.76 4.72 11.00
N GLN A 55 19.30 5.86 10.59
CA GLN A 55 18.85 7.17 11.02
C GLN A 55 17.41 7.48 10.61
N TYR A 56 16.90 6.79 9.61
CA TYR A 56 15.53 6.97 9.12
C TYR A 56 14.54 5.91 9.61
N VAL A 57 15.03 4.80 10.17
CA VAL A 57 14.18 3.74 10.72
C VAL A 57 13.46 4.26 11.97
N PRO A 58 12.15 4.05 12.15
CA PRO A 58 11.26 3.18 11.38
C PRO A 58 10.45 3.84 10.26
N ASP A 59 10.80 5.03 9.81
CA ASP A 59 10.09 5.73 8.74
C ASP A 59 10.32 4.99 7.40
N VAL A 60 9.28 4.28 6.91
CA VAL A 60 9.37 3.44 5.72
C VAL A 60 9.71 4.26 4.48
N GLN A 61 9.10 5.44 4.33
CA GLN A 61 9.30 6.30 3.17
C GLN A 61 10.74 6.82 3.09
N ARG A 62 11.26 7.37 4.18
CA ARG A 62 12.62 7.89 4.24
C ARG A 62 13.66 6.78 4.14
N THR A 63 13.41 5.65 4.80
CA THR A 63 14.29 4.48 4.74
C THR A 63 14.36 3.94 3.31
N SER A 64 13.22 3.83 2.63
CA SER A 64 13.16 3.37 1.24
C SER A 64 13.90 4.32 0.28
N ALA A 65 13.76 5.62 0.46
CA ALA A 65 14.48 6.62 -0.33
C ALA A 65 16.00 6.50 -0.11
N CYS A 66 16.43 6.34 1.14
CA CYS A 66 17.82 6.13 1.50
C CYS A 66 18.37 4.84 0.87
N MET A 67 17.64 3.74 0.98
CA MET A 67 18.03 2.45 0.40
C MET A 67 18.11 2.51 -1.13
N SER A 68 17.23 3.27 -1.76
CA SER A 68 17.27 3.49 -3.20
C SER A 68 18.56 4.23 -3.62
N HIS A 69 18.98 5.21 -2.83
CA HIS A 69 20.25 5.91 -3.03
C HIS A 69 21.44 4.98 -2.89
N TYR A 70 21.40 4.05 -1.93
CA TYR A 70 22.47 3.06 -1.69
C TYR A 70 22.18 1.70 -2.35
N ARG A 71 21.44 1.70 -3.45
CA ARG A 71 20.98 0.49 -4.14
C ARG A 71 22.11 -0.50 -4.44
N ARG A 72 23.30 -0.03 -4.78
CA ARG A 72 24.46 -0.86 -5.10
C ARG A 72 25.01 -1.62 -3.89
N TYR A 73 24.74 -1.12 -2.70
CA TYR A 73 25.25 -1.68 -1.44
C TYR A 73 24.23 -2.59 -0.74
N LEU A 74 23.06 -2.75 -1.33
CA LEU A 74 22.04 -3.65 -0.80
C LEU A 74 22.46 -5.12 -1.01
N SER A 75 22.06 -5.98 -0.05
CA SER A 75 22.22 -7.43 -0.23
C SER A 75 21.46 -7.92 -1.46
N PRO A 76 21.87 -9.04 -2.08
CA PRO A 76 21.15 -9.60 -3.22
C PRO A 76 19.69 -9.93 -2.90
N ALA A 77 19.40 -10.41 -1.69
CA ALA A 77 18.04 -10.73 -1.24
C ALA A 77 17.15 -9.47 -1.19
N CYS A 78 17.64 -8.40 -0.59
CA CYS A 78 16.90 -7.13 -0.51
C CYS A 78 16.71 -6.53 -1.91
N ARG A 79 17.72 -6.53 -2.72
CA ARG A 79 17.68 -6.02 -4.09
C ARG A 79 16.65 -6.77 -4.93
N ALA A 80 16.58 -8.09 -4.78
CA ALA A 80 15.63 -8.93 -5.50
C ALA A 80 14.18 -8.62 -5.11
N VAL A 81 13.89 -8.45 -3.81
CA VAL A 81 12.52 -8.16 -3.34
C VAL A 81 12.06 -6.76 -3.73
N LEU A 82 12.95 -5.77 -3.69
CA LEU A 82 12.59 -4.37 -4.01
C LEU A 82 12.55 -4.10 -5.52
N TYR A 83 13.45 -4.70 -6.28
CA TYR A 83 13.67 -4.34 -7.69
C TYR A 83 13.53 -5.51 -8.66
N GLY A 84 13.39 -6.75 -8.19
CA GLY A 84 13.32 -7.94 -9.03
C GLY A 84 12.13 -7.95 -9.98
N SER A 85 10.98 -7.49 -9.54
CA SER A 85 9.77 -7.41 -10.35
C SER A 85 9.89 -6.38 -11.50
N GLN A 86 10.65 -5.31 -11.28
CA GLN A 86 10.89 -4.30 -12.30
C GLN A 86 11.77 -4.82 -13.44
N ARG A 87 12.77 -5.64 -13.11
CA ARG A 87 13.61 -6.31 -14.12
C ARG A 87 12.81 -7.24 -15.02
N LYS A 88 11.87 -8.00 -14.46
CA LYS A 88 10.98 -8.88 -15.22
C LYS A 88 10.10 -8.10 -16.18
N LYS A 89 9.57 -6.95 -15.77
CA LYS A 89 8.76 -6.08 -16.63
C LYS A 89 9.58 -5.50 -17.78
N LEU A 90 10.81 -5.07 -17.52
CA LEU A 90 11.71 -4.53 -18.56
C LEU A 90 12.11 -5.60 -19.57
N ARG A 91 12.41 -6.82 -19.13
CA ARG A 91 12.72 -7.95 -20.04
C ARG A 91 11.54 -8.30 -20.93
N ARG A 92 10.31 -8.27 -20.41
CA ARG A 92 9.09 -8.53 -21.21
C ARG A 92 8.84 -7.45 -22.25
N ARG A 93 9.23 -6.19 -22.01
CA ARG A 93 9.09 -5.09 -22.96
C ARG A 93 10.12 -5.14 -24.08
N HIS A 94 11.29 -5.71 -23.86
CA HIS A 94 12.38 -5.82 -24.82
C HIS A 94 12.47 -7.18 -25.51
N GLY A 95 11.64 -8.13 -25.07
CA GLY A 95 11.54 -9.46 -25.70
C GLY A 95 10.31 -9.60 -26.63
#